data_300c8c140ba21b35de568dbfcdcc99ea
#
_entry.id   300c8c140ba21b35de568dbfcdcc99ea
#
_cell.length_a   1.000
_cell.length_b   1.000
_cell.length_c   1.000
_cell.angle_alpha   90.00
_cell.angle_beta   90.00
_cell.angle_gamma   90.00
#
_symmetry.space_group_name_H-M   'P 1'
#
loop_
_entity.id
_entity.type
_entity.pdbx_description
1 polymer ?
#
loop_
_entity_poly.entity_id
_entity_poly.type
_entity_poly.pdbx_seq_one_letter_code
_entity_poly.pdbx_strand_id
1 'polypeptide(L)' 'MIDLAQLGQALVAMGCPPEKSQEMAAQLDKRARQLMESRGQSYEEAMTHLLTLMRQGWAAKDRGL' A
#
# COMPACT_ATOMS: atom_id res chain seq x y z
N MET A 1 10.94 10.12 -1.39
CA MET A 1 10.22 8.88 -1.73
C MET A 1 10.35 7.90 -0.59
N ILE A 2 9.33 7.09 -0.39
CA ILE A 2 9.37 6.08 0.66
C ILE A 2 10.29 4.93 0.27
N ASP A 3 11.05 4.40 1.24
CA ASP A 3 11.86 3.22 1.04
C ASP A 3 10.95 1.98 1.00
N LEU A 4 11.16 1.10 0.03
CA LEU A 4 10.36 -0.12 -0.08
C LEU A 4 10.47 -1.00 1.16
N ALA A 5 11.61 -1.02 1.83
CA ALA A 5 11.76 -1.76 3.07
C ALA A 5 10.86 -1.18 4.18
N GLN A 6 10.81 0.14 4.29
CA GLN A 6 9.93 0.80 5.25
C GLN A 6 8.46 0.57 4.91
N LEU A 7 8.13 0.63 3.63
CA LEU A 7 6.77 0.35 3.17
C LEU A 7 6.37 -1.08 3.51
N GLY A 8 7.27 -2.04 3.29
CA GLY A 8 7.03 -3.43 3.65
C GLY A 8 6.75 -3.59 5.14
N GLN A 9 7.51 -2.91 5.99
CA GLN A 9 7.29 -2.94 7.44
C GLN A 9 5.94 -2.37 7.81
N ALA A 10 5.53 -1.27 7.17
CA ALA A 10 4.22 -0.68 7.41
C ALA A 10 3.10 -1.65 7.02
N LEU A 11 3.27 -2.36 5.91
CA LEU A 11 2.30 -3.35 5.47
C LEU A 11 2.17 -4.49 6.46
N VAL A 12 3.28 -4.97 7.01
CA VAL A 12 3.24 -6.01 8.03
C VAL A 12 2.48 -5.52 9.27
N ALA A 13 2.71 -4.28 9.67
CA ALA A 13 1.99 -3.69 10.80
C ALA A 13 0.49 -3.57 10.54
N MET A 14 0.09 -3.49 9.27
CA MET A 14 -1.31 -3.42 8.86
C MET A 14 -1.96 -4.80 8.71
N GLY A 15 -1.20 -5.88 8.84
CA GLY A 15 -1.72 -7.24 8.76
C GLY A 15 -1.25 -8.04 7.55
N CYS A 16 -0.36 -7.50 6.74
CA CYS A 16 0.18 -8.21 5.59
C CYS A 16 1.18 -9.28 6.06
N PRO A 17 1.16 -10.49 5.49
CA PRO A 17 2.18 -11.49 5.81
C PRO A 17 3.58 -10.98 5.47
N PRO A 18 4.56 -11.18 6.36
CA PRO A 18 5.93 -10.66 6.13
C PRO A 18 6.56 -11.18 4.84
N GLU A 19 6.28 -12.41 4.48
CA GLU A 19 6.84 -13.03 3.28
C GLU A 19 6.33 -12.41 1.98
N LYS A 20 5.19 -11.73 2.03
CA LYS A 20 4.60 -11.07 0.85
C LYS A 20 4.69 -9.56 0.92
N SER A 21 5.17 -9.02 2.02
CA SER A 21 5.15 -7.57 2.23
C SER A 21 6.01 -6.82 1.21
N GLN A 22 7.17 -7.35 0.86
CA GLN A 22 8.05 -6.69 -0.10
C GLN A 22 7.47 -6.70 -1.51
N GLU A 23 6.90 -7.82 -1.92
CA GLU A 23 6.25 -7.93 -3.22
C GLU A 23 5.08 -6.96 -3.30
N MET A 24 4.28 -6.89 -2.25
CA MET A 24 3.15 -5.98 -2.19
C MET A 24 3.61 -4.52 -2.17
N ALA A 25 4.69 -4.23 -1.45
CA ALA A 25 5.27 -2.89 -1.44
C ALA A 25 5.69 -2.45 -2.83
N ALA A 26 6.32 -3.35 -3.60
CA ALA A 26 6.73 -3.05 -4.96
C ALA A 26 5.51 -2.76 -5.85
N GLN A 27 4.45 -3.53 -5.71
CA GLN A 27 3.22 -3.30 -6.47
C GLN A 27 2.56 -1.97 -6.10
N LEU A 28 2.55 -1.62 -4.82
CA LEU A 28 2.02 -0.35 -4.37
C LEU A 28 2.82 0.83 -4.91
N ASP A 29 4.14 0.71 -4.90
CA ASP A 29 5.00 1.75 -5.46
C ASP A 29 4.69 1.97 -6.93
N LYS A 30 4.57 0.90 -7.70
CA LYS A 30 4.26 0.99 -9.12
C LYS A 30 2.90 1.66 -9.33
N ARG A 31 1.92 1.27 -8.55
CA ARG A 31 0.57 1.83 -8.67
C ARG A 31 0.53 3.29 -8.26
N ALA A 32 1.26 3.66 -7.23
CA ALA A 32 1.34 5.06 -6.81
C ALA A 32 1.93 5.93 -7.93
N ARG A 33 2.96 5.44 -8.61
CA ARG A 33 3.55 6.17 -9.75
C ARG A 33 2.55 6.33 -10.87
N GLN A 34 1.72 5.33 -11.14
CA GLN A 34 0.66 5.42 -12.14
C GLN A 34 -0.36 6.49 -11.76
N LEU A 35 -0.73 6.58 -10.51
CA LEU A 35 -1.66 7.61 -10.05
C LEU A 35 -1.06 9.01 -10.13
N MET A 36 0.24 9.14 -9.90
CA MET A 36 0.93 10.41 -10.08
C MET A 36 0.78 10.91 -11.53
N GLU A 37 0.93 10.02 -12.49
CA GLU A 37 0.84 10.38 -13.90
C GLU A 37 -0.61 10.63 -14.33
N SER A 38 -1.53 9.78 -13.91
CA SER A 38 -2.91 9.84 -14.39
C SER A 38 -3.76 10.89 -13.69
N ARG A 39 -3.46 11.20 -12.42
CA ARG A 39 -4.28 12.12 -11.63
C ARG A 39 -3.52 13.34 -11.12
N GLY A 40 -2.24 13.44 -11.41
CA GLY A 40 -1.43 14.56 -10.93
C GLY A 40 -1.25 14.61 -9.43
N GLN A 41 -1.42 13.48 -8.74
CA GLN A 41 -1.23 13.40 -7.30
C GLN A 41 0.25 13.32 -6.97
N SER A 42 0.63 13.74 -5.76
CA SER A 42 1.98 13.48 -5.26
C SER A 42 2.12 12.00 -4.92
N TYR A 43 3.36 11.52 -4.83
CA TYR A 43 3.62 10.13 -4.45
C TYR A 43 3.00 9.81 -3.09
N GLU A 44 3.16 10.71 -2.13
CA GLU A 44 2.61 10.51 -0.79
C GLU A 44 1.09 10.44 -0.78
N GLU A 45 0.43 11.30 -1.54
CA GLU A 45 -1.03 11.28 -1.65
C GLU A 45 -1.50 9.97 -2.28
N ALA A 46 -0.86 9.55 -3.37
CA ALA A 46 -1.21 8.31 -4.05
C ALA A 46 -0.99 7.12 -3.12
N MET A 47 0.13 7.07 -2.43
CA MET A 47 0.44 5.98 -1.52
C MET A 47 -0.54 5.92 -0.35
N THR A 48 -0.86 7.07 0.24
CA THR A 48 -1.83 7.14 1.33
C THR A 48 -3.20 6.63 0.88
N HIS A 49 -3.63 6.99 -0.31
CA HIS A 49 -4.90 6.53 -0.86
C HIS A 49 -4.90 4.99 -1.01
N LEU A 50 -3.83 4.44 -1.56
CA LEU A 50 -3.73 3.00 -1.77
C LEU A 50 -3.70 2.24 -0.44
N LEU A 51 -2.94 2.73 0.52
CA LEU A 51 -2.86 2.10 1.84
C LEU A 51 -4.22 2.15 2.56
N THR A 52 -4.94 3.24 2.42
CA THR A 52 -6.27 3.37 3.01
C THR A 52 -7.24 2.34 2.42
N LEU A 53 -7.21 2.17 1.10
CA LEU A 53 -8.06 1.18 0.44
C LEU A 53 -7.73 -0.25 0.89
N MET A 54 -6.45 -0.56 0.99
CA MET A 54 -6.03 -1.88 1.43
C MET A 54 -6.43 -2.15 2.88
N ARG A 55 -6.28 -1.15 3.72
CA ARG A 55 -6.65 -1.27 5.12
C ARG A 55 -8.14 -1.54 5.27
N GLN A 56 -8.96 -0.88 4.49
CA GLN A 56 -10.41 -1.11 4.49
C GLN A 56 -10.73 -2.53 4.04
N GLY A 57 -10.05 -3.02 3.02
CA GLY A 57 -10.24 -4.38 2.52
C GLY A 57 -9.89 -5.42 3.57
N TRP A 58 -8.77 -5.24 4.27
CA TRP A 58 -8.35 -6.16 5.31
C TRP A 58 -9.30 -6.12 6.51
N ALA A 59 -9.75 -4.95 6.90
CA ALA A 59 -10.70 -4.82 8.00
C ALA A 59 -12.02 -5.56 7.68
N ALA A 60 -12.51 -5.45 6.46
CA ALA A 60 -13.69 -6.16 6.02
C ALA A 60 -13.48 -7.67 6.06
N LYS A 61 -12.30 -8.13 5.64
CA LYS A 61 -11.96 -9.54 5.64
C LYS A 61 -11.89 -10.09 7.07
N ASP A 62 -11.31 -9.33 7.98
CA ASP A 62 -11.21 -9.74 9.39
C ASP A 62 -12.59 -9.87 10.03
N ARG A 63 -13.58 -9.14 9.55
CA ARG A 63 -14.95 -9.23 10.04
C ARG A 63 -15.73 -10.39 9.43
N GLY A 64 -15.11 -11.19 8.59
CA GLY A 64 -15.76 -12.33 7.97
C GLY A 64 -16.70 -11.97 6.83
N LEU A 65 -16.48 -10.84 6.22
CA LEU A 65 -17.28 -10.40 5.08
C LEU A 65 -16.77 -10.92 3.76
#